data_f04cf55ca973de5155d951b6d742adde
#
_entry.id   f04cf55ca973de5155d951b6d742adde
#
_cell.length_a   1.000
_cell.length_b   1.000
_cell.length_c   1.000
_cell.angle_alpha   90.00
_cell.angle_beta   90.00
_cell.angle_gamma   90.00
#
_symmetry.space_group_name_H-M   'P 1'
#
loop_
_entity.id
_entity.type
_entity.pdbx_description
1 polymer ?
#
loop_
_entity_poly.entity_id
_entity_poly.type
_entity_poly.pdbx_seq_one_letter_code
_entity_poly.pdbx_strand_id
1 'polypeptide(L)'
;RQNYSSTLPENIAKKDAEAIEILSLRQKIANNEWYQNLIPEYKKKVDKNNPPARLVGWEDIIKSSRIKEQYFVSPWKWYSNYAHSEFIGTMQLGNYLLDGMEMKKIMYHNMEFNTMILCAAIIELLNLFPELIDSYEQSVSMKDRTYICYWSRGTLKKGLN
;
A
#
# COMPACT_ATOMS: atom_id res chain seq x y z
N ARG A 1 -4.54 13.58 20.54
CA ARG A 1 -5.69 14.14 21.31
C ARG A 1 -5.52 13.97 22.83
N GLN A 2 -4.92 12.87 23.32
CA GLN A 2 -4.75 12.63 24.77
C GLN A 2 -3.92 13.71 25.48
N ASN A 3 -3.08 14.45 24.77
CA ASN A 3 -2.24 15.51 25.34
C ASN A 3 -2.91 16.90 25.31
N TYR A 4 -4.13 16.99 24.80
CA TYR A 4 -4.85 18.26 24.78
C TYR A 4 -5.54 18.48 26.13
N SER A 5 -5.05 19.45 26.90
CA SER A 5 -5.67 19.88 28.16
C SER A 5 -6.76 20.89 27.85
N SER A 6 -8.01 20.53 28.02
CA SER A 6 -9.13 21.46 27.95
C SER A 6 -9.85 21.47 29.32
N THR A 7 -10.20 22.65 29.75
CA THR A 7 -11.01 22.85 31.00
C THR A 7 -12.50 22.89 30.72
N LEU A 8 -12.91 22.86 29.45
CA LEU A 8 -14.32 22.88 29.07
C LEU A 8 -14.99 21.54 29.43
N PRO A 9 -16.11 21.52 30.16
CA PRO A 9 -16.77 20.28 30.59
C PRO A 9 -17.14 19.33 29.43
N GLU A 10 -17.58 19.87 28.31
CA GLU A 10 -17.92 19.12 27.11
C GLU A 10 -16.71 18.40 26.50
N ASN A 11 -15.52 19.00 26.53
CA ASN A 11 -14.30 18.39 26.05
C ASN A 11 -13.79 17.30 27.00
N ILE A 12 -14.00 17.48 28.30
CA ILE A 12 -13.68 16.47 29.31
C ILE A 12 -14.60 15.26 29.12
N ALA A 13 -15.92 15.47 29.03
CA ALA A 13 -16.88 14.40 28.81
C ALA A 13 -16.58 13.61 27.49
N LYS A 14 -16.22 14.32 26.42
CA LYS A 14 -15.84 13.69 25.18
C LYS A 14 -14.55 12.85 25.31
N LYS A 15 -13.57 13.35 26.04
CA LYS A 15 -12.31 12.63 26.29
C LYS A 15 -12.56 11.36 27.11
N ASP A 16 -13.44 11.41 28.10
CA ASP A 16 -13.80 10.26 28.92
C ASP A 16 -14.56 9.22 28.10
N ALA A 17 -15.49 9.63 27.24
CA ALA A 17 -16.19 8.76 26.32
C ALA A 17 -15.21 8.08 25.30
N GLU A 18 -14.27 8.85 24.72
CA GLU A 18 -13.24 8.30 23.83
C GLU A 18 -12.33 7.29 24.58
N ALA A 19 -12.02 7.53 25.86
CA ALA A 19 -11.21 6.61 26.66
C ALA A 19 -11.93 5.26 26.90
N ILE A 20 -13.23 5.30 27.21
CA ILE A 20 -14.06 4.10 27.35
C ILE A 20 -14.15 3.32 26.05
N GLU A 21 -14.36 4.02 24.93
CA GLU A 21 -14.39 3.39 23.60
C GLU A 21 -13.06 2.71 23.26
N ILE A 22 -11.94 3.36 23.52
CA ILE A 22 -10.59 2.79 23.29
C ILE A 22 -10.41 1.51 24.10
N LEU A 23 -10.84 1.49 25.38
CA LEU A 23 -10.76 0.28 26.21
C LEU A 23 -11.61 -0.86 25.65
N SER A 24 -12.83 -0.55 25.22
CA SER A 24 -13.72 -1.53 24.58
C SER A 24 -13.11 -2.10 23.29
N LEU A 25 -12.56 -1.24 22.44
CA LEU A 25 -11.88 -1.68 21.19
C LEU A 25 -10.65 -2.54 21.47
N ARG A 26 -9.85 -2.18 22.48
CA ARG A 26 -8.69 -3.01 22.89
C ARG A 26 -9.12 -4.39 23.37
N GLN A 27 -10.20 -4.49 24.11
CA GLN A 27 -10.73 -5.78 24.55
C GLN A 27 -11.24 -6.61 23.37
N LYS A 28 -11.92 -5.99 22.39
CA LYS A 28 -12.33 -6.66 21.16
C LYS A 28 -11.12 -7.17 20.36
N ILE A 29 -10.05 -6.37 20.25
CA ILE A 29 -8.81 -6.78 19.60
C ILE A 29 -8.18 -7.96 20.34
N ALA A 30 -8.06 -7.88 21.66
CA ALA A 30 -7.47 -8.94 22.48
C ALA A 30 -8.23 -10.27 22.37
N ASN A 31 -9.53 -10.23 22.17
CA ASN A 31 -10.38 -11.42 22.00
C ASN A 31 -10.44 -11.92 20.55
N ASN A 32 -9.83 -11.21 19.60
CA ASN A 32 -9.84 -11.61 18.20
C ASN A 32 -8.86 -12.74 17.93
N GLU A 33 -9.31 -13.79 17.25
CA GLU A 33 -8.49 -14.97 16.93
C GLU A 33 -7.22 -14.60 16.15
N TRP A 34 -7.31 -13.68 15.21
CA TRP A 34 -6.16 -13.19 14.46
C TRP A 34 -5.10 -12.58 15.36
N TYR A 35 -5.52 -11.74 16.35
CA TYR A 35 -4.59 -11.16 17.33
C TYR A 35 -3.95 -12.24 18.19
N GLN A 36 -4.72 -13.25 18.63
CA GLN A 36 -4.20 -14.36 19.45
C GLN A 36 -3.13 -15.15 18.73
N ASN A 37 -3.21 -15.27 17.41
CA ASN A 37 -2.26 -15.99 16.56
C ASN A 37 -1.08 -15.13 16.08
N LEU A 38 -1.03 -13.82 16.42
CA LEU A 38 0.10 -12.97 16.08
C LEU A 38 1.36 -13.40 16.84
N ILE A 39 2.50 -13.30 16.16
CA ILE A 39 3.81 -13.45 16.81
C ILE A 39 4.03 -12.35 17.87
N PRO A 40 4.82 -12.64 18.94
CA PRO A 40 5.00 -11.70 20.05
C PRO A 40 5.47 -10.31 19.67
N GLU A 41 6.29 -10.20 18.62
CA GLU A 41 6.78 -8.91 18.12
C GLU A 41 5.64 -8.02 17.61
N TYR A 42 4.71 -8.60 16.87
CA TYR A 42 3.56 -7.84 16.35
C TYR A 42 2.54 -7.53 17.45
N LYS A 43 2.33 -8.43 18.42
CA LYS A 43 1.52 -8.13 19.61
C LYS A 43 2.04 -6.89 20.32
N LYS A 44 3.36 -6.81 20.58
CA LYS A 44 3.98 -5.61 21.18
C LYS A 44 3.74 -4.33 20.37
N LYS A 45 3.64 -4.41 19.05
CA LYS A 45 3.33 -3.24 18.20
C LYS A 45 1.87 -2.81 18.35
N VAL A 46 0.94 -3.78 18.42
CA VAL A 46 -0.51 -3.52 18.61
C VAL A 46 -0.81 -2.95 19.99
N ASP A 47 -0.12 -3.46 21.01
CA ASP A 47 -0.37 -3.10 22.42
C ASP A 47 0.16 -1.70 22.80
N LYS A 48 0.90 -1.03 21.94
CA LYS A 48 1.35 0.34 22.16
C LYS A 48 0.17 1.29 22.34
N ASN A 49 0.37 2.35 23.11
CA ASN A 49 -0.61 3.43 23.26
C ASN A 49 -0.95 4.11 21.93
N ASN A 50 -0.02 4.12 21.02
CA ASN A 50 -0.18 4.62 19.65
C ASN A 50 0.28 3.54 18.67
N PRO A 51 -0.56 2.54 18.39
CA PRO A 51 -0.18 1.46 17.48
C PRO A 51 0.04 2.01 16.07
N PRO A 52 0.99 1.44 15.33
CA PRO A 52 1.20 1.85 13.94
C PRO A 52 -0.01 1.46 13.09
N ALA A 53 -0.31 2.27 12.09
CA ALA A 53 -1.38 1.97 11.13
C ALA A 53 -1.16 0.65 10.37
N ARG A 54 0.09 0.17 10.37
CA ARG A 54 0.49 -1.10 9.74
C ARG A 54 1.48 -1.84 10.63
N LEU A 55 1.30 -3.14 10.75
CA LEU A 55 2.23 -4.02 11.48
C LEU A 55 3.50 -4.33 10.68
N VAL A 56 3.35 -4.41 9.37
CA VAL A 56 4.42 -4.73 8.41
C VAL A 56 4.70 -3.51 7.53
N GLY A 57 5.96 -3.17 7.36
CA GLY A 57 6.37 -2.08 6.46
C GLY A 57 6.13 -2.42 4.99
N TRP A 58 6.00 -1.40 4.14
CA TRP A 58 5.88 -1.61 2.69
C TRP A 58 7.06 -2.38 2.10
N GLU A 59 8.28 -2.10 2.57
CA GLU A 59 9.48 -2.80 2.12
C GLU A 59 9.43 -4.30 2.44
N ASP A 60 8.93 -4.66 3.63
CA ASP A 60 8.81 -6.07 4.03
C ASP A 60 7.71 -6.78 3.24
N ILE A 61 6.57 -6.08 3.00
CA ILE A 61 5.50 -6.61 2.13
C ILE A 61 6.03 -6.90 0.73
N ILE A 62 6.81 -5.98 0.16
CA ILE A 62 7.36 -6.15 -1.18
C ILE A 62 8.44 -7.22 -1.23
N LYS A 63 9.29 -7.31 -0.21
CA LYS A 63 10.28 -8.39 -0.11
C LYS A 63 9.62 -9.76 -0.10
N SER A 64 8.49 -9.91 0.61
CA SER A 64 7.72 -11.16 0.67
C SER A 64 6.87 -11.41 -0.57
N SER A 65 6.59 -10.38 -1.38
CA SER A 65 5.82 -10.50 -2.61
C SER A 65 6.65 -11.05 -3.77
N ARG A 66 5.98 -11.47 -4.84
CA ARG A 66 6.62 -11.86 -6.09
C ARG A 66 7.09 -10.67 -6.93
N ILE A 67 6.77 -9.44 -6.55
CA ILE A 67 7.20 -8.22 -7.26
C ILE A 67 8.69 -7.98 -7.02
N LYS A 68 9.43 -7.67 -8.07
CA LYS A 68 10.84 -7.29 -7.94
C LYS A 68 10.95 -5.93 -7.25
N GLU A 69 11.76 -5.83 -6.20
CA GLU A 69 11.90 -4.62 -5.38
C GLU A 69 12.25 -3.38 -6.21
N GLN A 70 13.10 -3.52 -7.20
CA GLN A 70 13.52 -2.42 -8.07
C GLN A 70 12.37 -1.72 -8.80
N TYR A 71 11.29 -2.45 -9.10
CA TYR A 71 10.10 -1.90 -9.77
C TYR A 71 9.08 -1.29 -8.82
N PHE A 72 9.29 -1.41 -7.52
CA PHE A 72 8.36 -0.85 -6.57
C PHE A 72 8.99 0.13 -5.58
N VAL A 73 10.09 -0.24 -4.91
CA VAL A 73 10.62 0.56 -3.79
C VAL A 73 11.06 1.95 -4.22
N SER A 74 11.81 2.06 -5.33
CA SER A 74 12.28 3.36 -5.82
C SER A 74 11.13 4.24 -6.35
N PRO A 75 10.25 3.74 -7.25
CA PRO A 75 9.09 4.50 -7.68
C PRO A 75 8.17 4.88 -6.51
N TRP A 76 7.93 3.96 -5.55
CA TRP A 76 7.10 4.25 -4.39
C TRP A 76 7.69 5.39 -3.53
N LYS A 77 8.99 5.39 -3.26
CA LYS A 77 9.66 6.47 -2.53
C LYS A 77 9.54 7.80 -3.29
N TRP A 78 9.74 7.76 -4.59
CA TRP A 78 9.62 8.94 -5.45
C TRP A 78 8.20 9.52 -5.42
N TYR A 79 7.15 8.70 -5.65
CA TYR A 79 5.75 9.14 -5.57
C TYR A 79 5.35 9.59 -4.16
N SER A 80 5.85 8.95 -3.12
CA SER A 80 5.59 9.33 -1.73
C SER A 80 6.03 10.76 -1.44
N ASN A 81 7.17 11.18 -1.97
CA ASN A 81 7.67 12.55 -1.80
C ASN A 81 6.70 13.59 -2.40
N TYR A 82 6.09 13.29 -3.56
CA TYR A 82 5.07 14.16 -4.14
C TYR A 82 3.76 14.13 -3.36
N ALA A 83 3.31 12.97 -2.93
CA ALA A 83 2.08 12.81 -2.16
C ALA A 83 2.11 13.54 -0.81
N HIS A 84 3.30 13.61 -0.20
CA HIS A 84 3.52 14.32 1.06
C HIS A 84 3.91 15.80 0.88
N SER A 85 3.85 16.31 -0.35
CA SER A 85 4.17 17.72 -0.68
C SER A 85 5.51 18.18 -0.12
N GLU A 86 6.51 17.30 -0.13
CA GLU A 86 7.85 17.67 0.32
C GLU A 86 8.44 18.76 -0.58
N PHE A 87 9.25 19.63 0.00
CA PHE A 87 9.82 20.79 -0.70
C PHE A 87 10.55 20.41 -2.00
N ILE A 88 11.31 19.31 -1.97
CA ILE A 88 12.01 18.79 -3.16
C ILE A 88 11.01 18.37 -4.25
N GLY A 89 9.94 17.67 -3.88
CA GLY A 89 8.88 17.28 -4.80
C GLY A 89 8.20 18.49 -5.45
N THR A 90 7.93 19.52 -4.66
CA THR A 90 7.32 20.77 -5.15
C THR A 90 8.23 21.50 -6.13
N MET A 91 9.54 21.61 -5.84
CA MET A 91 10.52 22.22 -6.75
C MET A 91 10.66 21.43 -8.05
N GLN A 92 10.74 20.11 -7.96
CA GLN A 92 10.85 19.26 -9.15
C GLN A 92 9.59 19.38 -10.02
N LEU A 93 8.41 19.34 -9.43
CA LEU A 93 7.16 19.53 -10.16
C LEU A 93 7.12 20.89 -10.87
N GLY A 94 7.55 21.95 -10.20
CA GLY A 94 7.64 23.28 -10.80
C GLY A 94 8.53 23.30 -12.05
N ASN A 95 9.71 22.67 -11.98
CA ASN A 95 10.61 22.57 -13.12
C ASN A 95 10.00 21.76 -14.28
N TYR A 96 9.34 20.64 -13.98
CA TYR A 96 8.70 19.80 -15.00
C TYR A 96 7.50 20.48 -15.68
N LEU A 97 6.74 21.29 -14.95
CA LEU A 97 5.62 22.07 -15.53
C LEU A 97 6.11 23.13 -16.52
N LEU A 98 7.34 23.61 -16.39
CA LEU A 98 7.96 24.57 -17.30
C LEU A 98 8.52 23.93 -18.57
N ASP A 99 8.87 22.63 -18.52
CA ASP A 99 9.40 21.88 -19.66
C ASP A 99 8.39 20.81 -20.12
N GLY A 100 7.68 21.11 -21.20
CA GLY A 100 6.70 20.18 -21.77
C GLY A 100 7.29 18.86 -22.30
N MET A 101 8.59 18.80 -22.59
CA MET A 101 9.28 17.57 -22.99
C MET A 101 9.51 16.67 -21.78
N GLU A 102 9.99 17.23 -20.68
CA GLU A 102 10.21 16.48 -19.43
C GLU A 102 8.88 16.02 -18.83
N MET A 103 7.83 16.83 -18.91
CA MET A 103 6.49 16.41 -18.49
C MET A 103 6.00 15.17 -19.27
N LYS A 104 6.19 15.15 -20.60
CA LYS A 104 5.83 13.98 -21.42
C LYS A 104 6.60 12.73 -20.98
N LYS A 105 7.89 12.82 -20.74
CA LYS A 105 8.71 11.69 -20.26
C LYS A 105 8.17 11.13 -18.95
N ILE A 106 7.82 11.99 -17.99
CA ILE A 106 7.23 11.60 -16.71
C ILE A 106 5.88 10.90 -16.93
N MET A 107 5.02 11.46 -17.78
CA MET A 107 3.73 10.84 -18.09
C MET A 107 3.91 9.44 -18.70
N TYR A 108 4.80 9.28 -19.66
CA TYR A 108 5.11 7.97 -20.23
C TYR A 108 5.64 7.00 -19.20
N HIS A 109 6.57 7.42 -18.38
CA HIS A 109 7.13 6.60 -17.31
C HIS A 109 6.07 6.16 -16.30
N ASN A 110 5.17 7.08 -15.92
CA ASN A 110 4.05 6.78 -15.04
C ASN A 110 3.07 5.77 -15.66
N MET A 111 2.75 5.93 -16.96
CA MET A 111 1.89 4.99 -17.67
C MET A 111 2.53 3.61 -17.76
N GLU A 112 3.80 3.53 -18.11
CA GLU A 112 4.57 2.28 -18.17
C GLU A 112 4.59 1.59 -16.81
N PHE A 113 4.95 2.31 -15.77
CA PHE A 113 4.99 1.79 -14.40
C PHE A 113 3.62 1.27 -13.93
N ASN A 114 2.55 2.05 -14.13
CA ASN A 114 1.21 1.63 -13.76
C ASN A 114 0.77 0.40 -14.55
N THR A 115 1.09 0.33 -15.85
CA THR A 115 0.79 -0.85 -16.68
C THR A 115 1.49 -2.09 -16.14
N MET A 116 2.77 -1.99 -15.81
CA MET A 116 3.54 -3.10 -15.24
C MET A 116 2.94 -3.62 -13.93
N ILE A 117 2.58 -2.73 -13.01
CA ILE A 117 2.00 -3.10 -11.71
C ILE A 117 0.60 -3.71 -11.88
N LEU A 118 -0.24 -3.13 -12.73
CA LEU A 118 -1.57 -3.68 -13.01
C LEU A 118 -1.49 -5.07 -13.65
N CYS A 119 -0.62 -5.26 -14.62
CA CYS A 119 -0.42 -6.57 -15.24
C CYS A 119 0.07 -7.62 -14.22
N ALA A 120 1.02 -7.23 -13.36
CA ALA A 120 1.49 -8.10 -12.28
C ALA A 120 0.35 -8.44 -11.29
N ALA A 121 -0.47 -7.47 -10.91
CA ALA A 121 -1.60 -7.67 -10.02
C ALA A 121 -2.66 -8.63 -10.62
N ILE A 122 -2.94 -8.53 -11.92
CA ILE A 122 -3.85 -9.46 -12.61
C ILE A 122 -3.31 -10.89 -12.53
N ILE A 123 -2.04 -11.11 -12.84
CA ILE A 123 -1.44 -12.45 -12.77
C ILE A 123 -1.45 -12.99 -11.34
N GLU A 124 -1.13 -12.18 -10.33
CA GLU A 124 -1.22 -12.61 -8.93
C GLU A 124 -2.65 -12.90 -8.50
N LEU A 125 -3.63 -12.14 -8.97
CA LEU A 125 -5.04 -12.40 -8.70
C LEU A 125 -5.48 -13.76 -9.27
N LEU A 126 -5.10 -14.07 -10.50
CA LEU A 126 -5.39 -15.36 -11.13
C LEU A 126 -4.68 -16.54 -10.42
N ASN A 127 -3.49 -16.32 -9.89
CA ASN A 127 -2.80 -17.31 -9.08
C ASN A 127 -3.48 -17.57 -7.72
N LEU A 128 -4.03 -16.51 -7.10
CA LEU A 128 -4.75 -16.61 -5.82
C LEU A 128 -6.16 -17.18 -5.97
N PHE A 129 -6.79 -16.96 -7.10
CA PHE A 129 -8.16 -17.35 -7.41
C PHE A 129 -8.23 -18.09 -8.75
N PRO A 130 -7.78 -19.35 -8.80
CA PRO A 130 -7.75 -20.14 -10.04
C PRO A 130 -9.11 -20.29 -10.74
N GLU A 131 -10.19 -20.20 -9.98
CA GLU A 131 -11.57 -20.23 -10.50
C GLU A 131 -11.91 -19.06 -11.43
N LEU A 132 -11.11 -17.99 -11.42
CA LEU A 132 -11.30 -16.84 -12.32
C LEU A 132 -10.67 -17.03 -13.70
N ILE A 133 -9.84 -18.06 -13.90
CA ILE A 133 -9.08 -18.28 -15.14
C ILE A 133 -10.00 -18.41 -16.35
N ASP A 134 -11.03 -19.25 -16.26
CA ASP A 134 -11.97 -19.47 -17.38
C ASP A 134 -12.69 -18.18 -17.77
N SER A 135 -13.18 -17.43 -16.78
CA SER A 135 -13.83 -16.14 -17.01
C SER A 135 -12.88 -15.11 -17.63
N TYR A 136 -11.64 -15.07 -17.14
CA TYR A 136 -10.59 -14.21 -17.70
C TYR A 136 -10.28 -14.57 -19.15
N GLU A 137 -10.15 -15.87 -19.48
CA GLU A 137 -9.86 -16.32 -20.82
C GLU A 137 -10.99 -16.06 -21.83
N GLN A 138 -12.24 -16.09 -21.35
CA GLN A 138 -13.41 -15.76 -22.17
C GLN A 138 -13.60 -14.28 -22.38
N SER A 139 -13.26 -13.45 -21.36
CA SER A 139 -13.54 -12.02 -21.36
C SER A 139 -12.42 -11.16 -21.92
N VAL A 140 -11.16 -11.65 -21.88
CA VAL A 140 -9.98 -10.90 -22.29
C VAL A 140 -9.43 -11.44 -23.60
N SER A 141 -9.24 -10.57 -24.60
CA SER A 141 -8.73 -10.99 -25.91
C SER A 141 -7.34 -11.66 -25.79
N MET A 142 -7.04 -12.60 -26.68
CA MET A 142 -5.75 -13.27 -26.70
C MET A 142 -4.58 -12.27 -26.84
N LYS A 143 -4.79 -11.18 -27.57
CA LYS A 143 -3.81 -10.11 -27.71
C LYS A 143 -3.54 -9.42 -26.38
N ASP A 144 -4.58 -9.06 -25.65
CA ASP A 144 -4.44 -8.38 -24.36
C ASP A 144 -3.84 -9.30 -23.30
N ARG A 145 -4.21 -10.58 -23.29
CA ARG A 145 -3.59 -11.60 -22.42
C ARG A 145 -2.07 -11.72 -22.68
N THR A 146 -1.67 -11.65 -23.95
CA THR A 146 -0.25 -11.66 -24.33
C THR A 146 0.48 -10.43 -23.78
N TYR A 147 -0.11 -9.24 -23.87
CA TYR A 147 0.46 -8.02 -23.30
C TYR A 147 0.54 -8.07 -21.78
N ILE A 148 -0.52 -8.51 -21.11
CA ILE A 148 -0.53 -8.68 -19.65
C ILE A 148 0.59 -9.63 -19.22
N CYS A 149 0.74 -10.76 -19.90
CA CYS A 149 1.80 -11.73 -19.62
C CYS A 149 3.20 -11.16 -19.87
N TYR A 150 3.39 -10.39 -20.94
CA TYR A 150 4.66 -9.74 -21.26
C TYR A 150 5.09 -8.75 -20.18
N TRP A 151 4.20 -7.81 -19.83
CA TRP A 151 4.50 -6.78 -18.83
C TRP A 151 4.67 -7.36 -17.42
N SER A 152 3.89 -8.37 -17.05
CA SER A 152 4.02 -9.03 -15.75
C SER A 152 5.35 -9.77 -15.59
N ARG A 153 5.85 -10.45 -16.61
CA ARG A 153 7.14 -11.17 -16.58
C ARG A 153 8.32 -10.24 -16.28
N GLY A 154 8.28 -9.00 -16.78
CA GLY A 154 9.28 -7.99 -16.46
C GLY A 154 9.30 -7.64 -14.96
N THR A 155 8.15 -7.63 -14.33
CA THR A 155 7.90 -7.12 -12.98
C THR A 155 8.00 -8.18 -11.89
N LEU A 156 7.61 -9.42 -12.18
CA LEU A 156 7.57 -10.52 -11.22
C LEU A 156 8.93 -11.25 -11.10
N LYS A 157 9.23 -11.72 -9.91
CA LYS A 157 10.37 -12.62 -9.64
C LYS A 157 10.15 -13.95 -10.34
N LYS A 158 11.20 -14.52 -10.93
CA LYS A 158 11.16 -15.88 -11.50
C LYS A 158 11.19 -16.91 -10.36
N GLY A 159 10.35 -17.94 -10.44
CA GLY A 159 10.57 -19.19 -9.69
C GLY A 159 10.10 -19.22 -8.24
N LEU A 160 8.99 -18.60 -7.91
CA LEU A 160 8.19 -18.94 -6.73
C LEU A 160 6.92 -19.66 -7.21
N ASN A 161 7.06 -20.91 -7.58
CA ASN A 161 5.93 -21.86 -7.71
C ASN A 161 5.71 -22.50 -6.36
#